data_c602551e1599a5b91a830780bd4fca02
#
_entry.id   c602551e1599a5b91a830780bd4fca02
#
_cell.length_a   1.000
_cell.length_b   1.000
_cell.length_c   1.000
_cell.angle_alpha   90.00
_cell.angle_beta   90.00
_cell.angle_gamma   90.00
#
_symmetry.space_group_name_H-M   'P 1'
#
loop_
_entity.id
_entity.type
_entity.pdbx_description
1 polymer ?
#
loop_
_entity_poly.entity_id
_entity_poly.type
_entity_poly.pdbx_seq_one_letter_code
_entity_poly.pdbx_strand_id
1 'polypeptide(L)'
;MNKNSSWETSVKPVVVLSVIALIVSLLLAMVNSFTAPIIEENQKAATLAAYVDVMPTVSSASDLEEVTDYTTENITGAVKATDGSLAIKAEEKGFDGGILSVIIGFDTNGTVTGIWVDASTCLLYTSDAADDK
;
A
#
# COMPACT_ATOMS: atom_id res chain seq x y z
N MET A 1 -56.32 -3.35 21.83
CA MET A 1 -54.93 -2.94 21.64
C MET A 1 -54.20 -4.07 20.93
N ASN A 2 -53.89 -3.87 19.68
CA ASN A 2 -53.26 -4.89 18.91
C ASN A 2 -51.74 -4.91 19.18
N LYS A 3 -51.30 -5.90 19.91
CA LYS A 3 -49.89 -6.21 20.18
C LYS A 3 -49.06 -6.40 18.89
N ASN A 4 -49.76 -6.72 17.81
CA ASN A 4 -49.15 -6.94 16.50
C ASN A 4 -48.79 -5.65 15.76
N SER A 5 -49.44 -4.51 16.07
CA SER A 5 -49.21 -3.23 15.40
C SER A 5 -47.84 -2.62 15.77
N SER A 6 -47.43 -2.77 17.02
CA SER A 6 -46.11 -2.27 17.46
C SER A 6 -44.97 -3.13 16.92
N TRP A 7 -45.18 -4.42 16.79
CA TRP A 7 -44.22 -5.35 16.18
C TRP A 7 -44.00 -5.04 14.68
N GLU A 8 -45.11 -4.86 13.94
CA GLU A 8 -45.04 -4.58 12.53
C GLU A 8 -44.45 -3.19 12.20
N THR A 9 -44.73 -2.21 13.04
CA THR A 9 -44.33 -0.82 12.76
C THR A 9 -42.93 -0.49 13.26
N SER A 10 -42.46 -1.08 14.34
CA SER A 10 -41.18 -0.71 14.97
C SER A 10 -40.16 -1.81 14.94
N VAL A 11 -40.53 -3.05 15.13
CA VAL A 11 -39.57 -4.16 15.24
C VAL A 11 -39.22 -4.77 13.88
N LYS A 12 -40.21 -4.95 13.01
CA LYS A 12 -40.04 -5.54 11.70
C LYS A 12 -39.00 -4.82 10.85
N PRO A 13 -39.03 -3.47 10.67
CA PRO A 13 -38.01 -2.76 9.90
C PRO A 13 -36.62 -2.85 10.54
N VAL A 14 -36.52 -2.84 11.86
CA VAL A 14 -35.23 -2.98 12.56
C VAL A 14 -34.62 -4.36 12.32
N VAL A 15 -35.40 -5.43 12.43
CA VAL A 15 -34.95 -6.80 12.16
C VAL A 15 -34.51 -6.97 10.72
N VAL A 16 -35.30 -6.46 9.77
CA VAL A 16 -34.94 -6.52 8.34
C VAL A 16 -33.63 -5.79 8.04
N LEU A 17 -33.47 -4.57 8.56
CA LEU A 17 -32.24 -3.81 8.41
C LEU A 17 -31.03 -4.52 9.04
N SER A 18 -31.21 -5.11 10.21
CA SER A 18 -30.15 -5.87 10.89
C SER A 18 -29.71 -7.10 10.10
N VAL A 19 -30.67 -7.81 9.51
CA VAL A 19 -30.37 -8.99 8.67
C VAL A 19 -29.63 -8.57 7.40
N ILE A 20 -30.08 -7.50 6.74
CA ILE A 20 -29.40 -6.97 5.54
C ILE A 20 -27.98 -6.53 5.88
N ALA A 21 -27.79 -5.80 6.96
CA ALA A 21 -26.48 -5.36 7.42
C ALA A 21 -25.53 -6.53 7.71
N LEU A 22 -26.05 -7.59 8.33
CA LEU A 22 -25.30 -8.83 8.58
C LEU A 22 -24.85 -9.51 7.29
N ILE A 23 -25.76 -9.66 6.34
CA ILE A 23 -25.47 -10.29 5.03
C ILE A 23 -24.41 -9.47 4.27
N VAL A 24 -24.58 -8.15 4.20
CA VAL A 24 -23.62 -7.26 3.52
C VAL A 24 -22.25 -7.30 4.19
N SER A 25 -22.19 -7.26 5.51
CA SER A 25 -20.94 -7.36 6.26
C SER A 25 -20.23 -8.69 6.03
N LEU A 26 -20.96 -9.79 5.97
CA LEU A 26 -20.42 -11.12 5.68
C LEU A 26 -19.84 -11.19 4.26
N LEU A 27 -20.57 -10.66 3.29
CA LEU A 27 -20.11 -10.61 1.90
C LEU A 27 -18.84 -9.76 1.75
N LEU A 28 -18.79 -8.60 2.39
CA LEU A 28 -17.60 -7.73 2.40
C LEU A 28 -16.40 -8.41 3.06
N ALA A 29 -16.62 -9.09 4.18
CA ALA A 29 -15.56 -9.84 4.86
C ALA A 29 -15.02 -10.98 3.98
N MET A 30 -15.92 -11.68 3.28
CA MET A 30 -15.54 -12.75 2.36
C MET A 30 -14.71 -12.21 1.18
N VAL A 31 -15.17 -11.15 0.52
CA VAL A 31 -14.43 -10.49 -0.57
C VAL A 31 -13.07 -10.00 -0.08
N ASN A 32 -13.01 -9.34 1.07
CA ASN A 32 -11.75 -8.88 1.64
C ASN A 32 -10.78 -10.03 1.93
N SER A 33 -11.27 -11.14 2.43
CA SER A 33 -10.44 -12.32 2.71
C SER A 33 -9.81 -12.93 1.44
N PHE A 34 -10.50 -12.87 0.31
CA PHE A 34 -9.96 -13.34 -0.98
C PHE A 34 -9.04 -12.29 -1.63
N THR A 35 -9.32 -11.02 -1.43
CA THR A 35 -8.61 -9.92 -2.12
C THR A 35 -7.34 -9.50 -1.39
N ALA A 36 -7.32 -9.57 -0.06
CA ALA A 36 -6.17 -9.16 0.76
C ALA A 36 -4.84 -9.82 0.34
N PRO A 37 -4.75 -11.16 0.14
CA PRO A 37 -3.48 -11.77 -0.27
C PRO A 37 -3.04 -11.33 -1.66
N ILE A 38 -3.98 -11.10 -2.58
CA ILE A 38 -3.67 -10.64 -3.95
C ILE A 38 -3.14 -9.20 -3.93
N ILE A 39 -3.72 -8.34 -3.09
CA ILE A 39 -3.26 -6.96 -2.91
C ILE A 39 -1.84 -6.95 -2.33
N GLU A 40 -1.59 -7.76 -1.31
CA GLU A 40 -0.27 -7.86 -0.69
C GLU A 40 0.81 -8.35 -1.66
N GLU A 41 0.50 -9.38 -2.45
CA GLU A 41 1.40 -9.89 -3.50
C GLU A 41 1.68 -8.85 -4.57
N ASN A 42 0.65 -8.13 -5.04
CA ASN A 42 0.81 -7.06 -6.02
C ASN A 42 1.60 -5.88 -5.48
N GLN A 43 1.42 -5.51 -4.21
CA GLN A 43 2.19 -4.45 -3.56
C GLN A 43 3.66 -4.85 -3.42
N LYS A 44 3.95 -6.09 -3.04
CA LYS A 44 5.33 -6.61 -3.00
C LYS A 44 5.97 -6.59 -4.37
N ALA A 45 5.27 -7.05 -5.40
CA ALA A 45 5.76 -7.03 -6.78
C ALA A 45 6.03 -5.60 -7.27
N ALA A 46 5.14 -4.66 -7.01
CA ALA A 46 5.32 -3.25 -7.36
C ALA A 46 6.51 -2.62 -6.61
N THR A 47 6.67 -2.92 -5.33
CA THR A 47 7.78 -2.44 -4.51
C THR A 47 9.12 -3.01 -5.01
N LEU A 48 9.18 -4.29 -5.33
CA LEU A 48 10.36 -4.93 -5.89
C LEU A 48 10.73 -4.35 -7.26
N ALA A 49 9.75 -4.07 -8.11
CA ALA A 49 9.96 -3.40 -9.39
C ALA A 49 10.53 -1.99 -9.19
N ALA A 50 10.04 -1.24 -8.21
CA ALA A 50 10.56 0.07 -7.87
C ALA A 50 12.00 0.02 -7.32
N TYR A 51 12.36 -1.01 -6.57
CA TYR A 51 13.75 -1.22 -6.15
C TYR A 51 14.68 -1.48 -7.33
N VAL A 52 14.27 -2.30 -8.28
CA VAL A 52 15.04 -2.53 -9.51
C VAL A 52 15.22 -1.25 -10.33
N ASP A 53 14.19 -0.41 -10.37
CA ASP A 53 14.19 0.85 -11.12
C ASP A 53 15.22 1.87 -10.57
N VAL A 54 15.45 1.87 -9.26
CA VAL A 54 16.44 2.78 -8.62
C VAL A 54 17.86 2.19 -8.58
N MET A 55 18.02 0.92 -8.94
CA MET A 55 19.32 0.22 -8.96
C MET A 55 19.64 -0.25 -10.37
N PRO A 56 20.40 0.53 -11.17
CA PRO A 56 20.66 0.22 -12.59
C PRO A 56 21.50 -1.05 -12.81
N THR A 57 22.18 -1.53 -11.78
CA THR A 57 23.00 -2.74 -11.83
C THR A 57 22.21 -4.03 -11.61
N VAL A 58 20.97 -3.92 -11.13
CA VAL A 58 20.07 -5.04 -10.81
C VAL A 58 19.09 -5.25 -11.95
N SER A 59 19.06 -6.45 -12.51
CA SER A 59 18.21 -6.79 -13.65
C SER A 59 16.92 -7.50 -13.26
N SER A 60 16.87 -8.06 -12.05
CA SER A 60 15.70 -8.79 -11.57
C SER A 60 15.52 -8.70 -10.05
N ALA A 61 14.29 -8.79 -9.62
CA ALA A 61 13.92 -8.77 -8.20
C ALA A 61 14.48 -9.99 -7.42
N SER A 62 14.86 -11.07 -8.12
CA SER A 62 15.45 -12.25 -7.48
C SER A 62 16.87 -12.03 -6.96
N ASP A 63 17.53 -10.97 -7.42
CA ASP A 63 18.87 -10.61 -7.00
C ASP A 63 18.88 -9.71 -5.75
N LEU A 64 17.70 -9.41 -5.22
CA LEU A 64 17.49 -8.56 -4.05
C LEU A 64 17.28 -9.41 -2.80
N GLU A 65 18.03 -9.10 -1.76
CA GLU A 65 17.88 -9.68 -0.42
C GLU A 65 17.32 -8.61 0.54
N GLU A 66 16.25 -8.94 1.23
CA GLU A 66 15.65 -8.05 2.22
C GLU A 66 16.55 -7.96 3.47
N VAL A 67 16.89 -6.75 3.86
CA VAL A 67 17.77 -6.47 5.01
C VAL A 67 16.98 -5.70 6.07
N THR A 68 16.93 -6.25 7.26
CA THR A 68 16.19 -5.66 8.40
C THR A 68 17.04 -4.74 9.29
N ASP A 69 18.34 -4.73 9.11
CA ASP A 69 19.29 -3.97 9.93
C ASP A 69 19.10 -2.44 9.85
N TYR A 70 18.47 -1.97 8.79
CA TYR A 70 18.22 -0.54 8.53
C TYR A 70 16.79 -0.11 8.85
N THR A 71 15.97 -1.00 9.39
CA THR A 71 14.58 -0.69 9.70
C THR A 71 14.49 0.22 10.92
N THR A 72 13.88 1.40 10.75
CA THR A 72 13.62 2.39 11.78
C THR A 72 12.17 2.88 11.65
N GLU A 73 11.75 3.82 12.49
CA GLU A 73 10.39 4.35 12.49
C GLU A 73 9.93 4.84 11.10
N ASN A 74 10.82 5.45 10.33
CA ASN A 74 10.52 6.03 9.02
C ASN A 74 11.04 5.18 7.85
N ILE A 75 11.94 4.22 8.12
CA ILE A 75 12.46 3.29 7.12
C ILE A 75 11.71 1.97 7.27
N THR A 76 10.83 1.70 6.32
CA THR A 76 9.94 0.53 6.35
C THR A 76 10.48 -0.67 5.59
N GLY A 77 11.53 -0.47 4.78
CA GLY A 77 12.16 -1.55 4.05
C GLY A 77 13.54 -1.19 3.55
N ALA A 78 14.40 -2.17 3.48
CA ALA A 78 15.71 -2.07 2.84
C ALA A 78 16.01 -3.37 2.11
N VAL A 79 16.58 -3.27 0.93
CA VAL A 79 17.03 -4.42 0.14
C VAL A 79 18.46 -4.21 -0.31
N LYS A 80 19.22 -5.28 -0.29
CA LYS A 80 20.60 -5.32 -0.77
C LYS A 80 20.69 -6.23 -1.99
N ALA A 81 21.36 -5.77 -3.02
CA ALA A 81 21.61 -6.58 -4.18
C ALA A 81 22.88 -7.42 -4.01
N THR A 82 22.99 -8.46 -4.83
CA THR A 82 24.16 -9.36 -4.84
C THR A 82 25.48 -8.65 -5.20
N ASP A 83 25.41 -7.54 -5.91
CA ASP A 83 26.56 -6.68 -6.25
C ASP A 83 27.02 -5.77 -5.10
N GLY A 84 26.25 -5.68 -4.01
CA GLY A 84 26.50 -4.83 -2.87
C GLY A 84 25.77 -3.50 -2.85
N SER A 85 25.01 -3.17 -3.90
CA SER A 85 24.13 -2.00 -3.93
C SER A 85 22.98 -2.15 -2.94
N LEU A 86 22.46 -1.02 -2.44
CA LEU A 86 21.44 -0.96 -1.41
C LEU A 86 20.30 -0.06 -1.88
N ALA A 87 19.08 -0.46 -1.61
CA ALA A 87 17.93 0.44 -1.75
C ALA A 87 17.14 0.48 -0.44
N ILE A 88 16.72 1.68 -0.08
CA ILE A 88 16.01 1.96 1.18
C ILE A 88 14.64 2.54 0.83
N LYS A 89 13.61 1.97 1.41
CA LYS A 89 12.24 2.50 1.36
C LYS A 89 11.94 3.25 2.65
N ALA A 90 11.62 4.52 2.50
CA ALA A 90 11.16 5.37 3.60
C ALA A 90 9.69 5.73 3.39
N GLU A 91 8.94 5.74 4.47
CA GLU A 91 7.54 6.14 4.48
C GLU A 91 7.32 7.21 5.55
N GLU A 92 6.67 8.29 5.14
CA GLU A 92 6.33 9.40 6.03
C GLU A 92 4.94 9.92 5.71
N LYS A 93 4.30 10.49 6.71
CA LYS A 93 2.98 11.08 6.55
C LYS A 93 3.07 12.41 5.80
N GLY A 94 2.43 12.47 4.64
CA GLY A 94 2.37 13.68 3.83
C GLY A 94 1.44 14.76 4.39
N PHE A 95 1.44 15.91 3.76
CA PHE A 95 0.66 17.09 4.16
C PHE A 95 -0.84 16.84 4.19
N ASP A 96 -1.36 16.06 3.28
CA ASP A 96 -2.78 15.69 3.18
C ASP A 96 -3.20 14.53 4.08
N GLY A 97 -2.27 13.99 4.86
CA GLY A 97 -2.47 12.83 5.72
C GLY A 97 -2.29 11.48 5.04
N GLY A 98 -2.01 11.45 3.73
CA GLY A 98 -1.59 10.25 3.01
C GLY A 98 -0.15 9.84 3.34
N ILE A 99 0.17 8.58 3.14
CA ILE A 99 1.54 8.07 3.31
C ILE A 99 2.34 8.33 2.03
N LEU A 100 3.43 9.07 2.16
CA LEU A 100 4.40 9.28 1.09
C LEU A 100 5.48 8.20 1.17
N SER A 101 5.58 7.39 0.15
CA SER A 101 6.61 6.37 0.02
C SER A 101 7.70 6.82 -0.95
N VAL A 102 8.93 6.77 -0.50
CA VAL A 102 10.12 7.11 -1.30
C VAL A 102 11.12 5.96 -1.24
N ILE A 103 11.64 5.57 -2.37
CA ILE A 103 12.70 4.57 -2.49
C ILE A 103 13.95 5.23 -3.04
N ILE A 104 15.07 5.05 -2.37
CA ILE A 104 16.36 5.62 -2.75
C ILE A 104 17.35 4.47 -2.96
N GLY A 105 17.94 4.41 -4.15
CA GLY A 105 19.00 3.46 -4.48
C GLY A 105 20.39 4.04 -4.25
N PHE A 106 21.28 3.21 -3.74
CA PHE A 106 22.68 3.52 -3.48
C PHE A 106 23.58 2.47 -4.15
N ASP A 107 24.68 2.92 -4.72
CA ASP A 107 25.72 2.01 -5.20
C ASP A 107 26.61 1.49 -4.05
N THR A 108 27.58 0.64 -4.40
CA THR A 108 28.54 0.08 -3.41
C THR A 108 29.41 1.13 -2.72
N ASN A 109 29.52 2.33 -3.27
CA ASN A 109 30.27 3.47 -2.69
C ASN A 109 29.38 4.38 -1.84
N GLY A 110 28.08 4.12 -1.75
CA GLY A 110 27.11 4.96 -1.05
C GLY A 110 26.62 6.16 -1.86
N THR A 111 26.85 6.16 -3.17
CA THR A 111 26.34 7.21 -4.05
C THR A 111 24.91 6.91 -4.45
N VAL A 112 24.03 7.92 -4.45
CA VAL A 112 22.64 7.78 -4.89
C VAL A 112 22.58 7.49 -6.40
N THR A 113 22.00 6.38 -6.76
CA THR A 113 21.85 5.94 -8.16
C THR A 113 20.48 6.27 -8.74
N GLY A 114 19.47 6.36 -7.90
CA GLY A 114 18.12 6.70 -8.33
C GLY A 114 17.20 6.97 -7.16
N ILE A 115 16.11 7.66 -7.44
CA ILE A 115 15.03 7.95 -6.49
C ILE A 115 13.71 7.63 -7.16
N TRP A 116 12.88 6.86 -6.47
CA TRP A 116 11.51 6.59 -6.88
C TRP A 116 10.55 7.12 -5.83
N VAL A 117 9.50 7.79 -6.25
CA VAL A 117 8.45 8.35 -5.39
C VAL A 117 7.10 7.82 -5.87
N ASP A 118 6.27 7.39 -4.93
CA ASP A 118 4.92 6.95 -5.25
C ASP A 118 4.08 8.14 -5.75
N ALA A 119 3.79 8.12 -7.04
CA ALA A 119 3.05 9.18 -7.72
C ALA A 119 1.60 9.34 -7.22
N SER A 120 1.04 8.27 -6.65
CA SER A 120 -0.33 8.29 -6.13
C SER A 120 -0.48 9.17 -4.89
N THR A 121 0.61 9.36 -4.15
CA THR A 121 0.65 10.17 -2.93
C THR A 121 1.27 11.55 -3.13
N CYS A 122 1.84 11.82 -4.30
CA CYS A 122 2.46 13.09 -4.63
C CYS A 122 1.49 14.02 -5.36
N LEU A 123 0.79 14.88 -4.63
CA LEU A 123 -0.12 15.88 -5.20
C LEU A 123 0.58 16.82 -6.19
N LEU A 124 1.83 17.15 -5.94
CA LEU A 124 2.62 18.01 -6.80
C LEU A 124 2.93 17.35 -8.15
N TYR A 125 3.20 16.04 -8.14
CA TYR A 125 3.44 15.27 -9.36
C TYR A 125 2.19 15.17 -10.23
N THR A 126 1.02 14.91 -9.62
CA THR A 126 -0.25 14.84 -10.35
C THR A 126 -0.69 16.20 -10.90
N SER A 127 -0.40 17.27 -10.19
CA SER A 127 -0.66 18.65 -10.62
C SER A 127 0.21 19.05 -11.81
N ASP A 128 1.48 18.70 -11.79
CA ASP A 128 2.45 18.95 -12.84
C ASP A 128 2.14 18.16 -14.11
N ALA A 129 1.73 16.92 -13.98
CA ALA A 129 1.30 16.07 -15.08
C ALA A 129 0.00 16.59 -15.77
N ALA A 130 -0.87 17.30 -15.05
CA ALA A 130 -2.07 17.92 -15.58
C ALA A 130 -1.78 19.25 -16.30
N ASP A 131 -0.72 19.95 -15.91
CA ASP A 131 -0.30 21.26 -16.47
C ASP A 131 0.49 21.11 -17.77
N ASP A 132 1.02 19.92 -18.04
CA ASP A 132 1.88 19.61 -19.20
C ASP A 132 1.06 19.32 -20.50
N LYS A 133 -0.18 19.68 -20.51
CA LYS A 133 -1.08 19.67 -21.66
C LYS A 133 -1.25 21.07 -22.27
#